data_5d782a23506ee1cda8fb229abebc0646
#
_entry.id   5d782a23506ee1cda8fb229abebc0646
#
_cell.length_a   1.000
_cell.length_b   1.000
_cell.length_c   1.000
_cell.angle_alpha   90.00
_cell.angle_beta   90.00
_cell.angle_gamma   90.00
#
_symmetry.space_group_name_H-M   'P 1'
#
loop_
_entity.id
_entity.type
_entity.pdbx_description
1 polymer ?
#
loop_
_entity_poly.entity_id
_entity_poly.type
_entity_poly.pdbx_seq_one_letter_code
_entity_poly.pdbx_strand_id
1 'polypeptide(L)'
;MPLIENVPGATPLDDLSGLIPDHITTREQLNEWEASNILQAVKKYLNRRREVEINLRWLKEVHRIMFNETWEWAGKFRQKNYNLGVDWHQILEQMKVLVDDLQHWQADRSLSIFSQSVRLHHRLVKIHPFVNGNGRYSRLVSDIFLFANNQPLLVWPDKDLFVAGGIREQYIAALQSADKGSFKLLEEFTTRFIK
;
A
#
# COMPACT_ATOMS: atom_id res chain seq x y z
N MET A 1 -23.28 -7.92 5.29
CA MET A 1 -22.22 -8.86 5.70
C MET A 1 -21.69 -8.47 7.06
N PRO A 2 -21.32 -9.39 7.96
CA PRO A 2 -20.72 -9.04 9.24
C PRO A 2 -19.39 -8.28 9.05
N LEU A 3 -19.01 -7.45 10.03
CA LEU A 3 -17.78 -6.65 9.98
C LEU A 3 -16.51 -7.50 9.90
N ILE A 4 -16.55 -8.70 10.47
CA ILE A 4 -15.41 -9.64 10.50
C ILE A 4 -15.63 -10.68 9.42
N GLU A 5 -14.84 -10.62 8.35
CA GLU A 5 -14.81 -11.60 7.28
C GLU A 5 -13.36 -11.79 6.80
N ASN A 6 -12.92 -13.04 6.76
CA ASN A 6 -11.58 -13.40 6.31
C ASN A 6 -11.51 -13.47 4.79
N VAL A 7 -10.80 -12.54 4.17
CA VAL A 7 -10.45 -12.61 2.74
C VAL A 7 -9.06 -13.23 2.62
N PRO A 8 -8.89 -14.35 1.90
CA PRO A 8 -7.58 -15.00 1.74
C PRO A 8 -6.52 -14.04 1.22
N GLY A 9 -5.35 -13.99 1.88
CA GLY A 9 -4.24 -13.09 1.52
C GLY A 9 -4.46 -11.60 1.84
N ALA A 10 -5.46 -11.27 2.64
CA ALA A 10 -5.60 -9.97 3.29
C ALA A 10 -5.29 -10.11 4.79
N THR A 11 -4.93 -9.01 5.44
CA THR A 11 -4.87 -8.97 6.90
C THR A 11 -6.30 -9.18 7.42
N PRO A 12 -6.55 -10.20 8.26
CA PRO A 12 -7.86 -10.36 8.88
C PRO A 12 -8.23 -9.09 9.66
N LEU A 13 -9.49 -8.68 9.57
CA LEU A 13 -10.03 -7.63 10.42
C LEU A 13 -10.67 -8.31 11.65
N ASP A 14 -9.82 -8.91 12.49
CA ASP A 14 -10.26 -9.64 13.67
C ASP A 14 -10.54 -8.74 14.87
N ASP A 15 -10.11 -7.47 14.78
CA ASP A 15 -10.14 -6.50 15.86
C ASP A 15 -10.69 -5.17 15.35
N LEU A 16 -11.83 -4.75 15.86
CA LEU A 16 -12.45 -3.46 15.57
C LEU A 16 -12.01 -2.38 16.55
N SER A 17 -11.07 -2.68 17.44
CA SER A 17 -10.53 -1.69 18.37
C SER A 17 -9.88 -0.55 17.59
N GLY A 18 -10.24 0.67 17.98
CA GLY A 18 -9.80 1.88 17.27
C GLY A 18 -10.63 2.24 16.04
N LEU A 19 -11.78 1.60 15.77
CA LEU A 19 -12.75 2.12 14.82
C LEU A 19 -13.37 3.40 15.39
N ILE A 20 -13.22 4.52 14.66
CA ILE A 20 -13.66 5.85 15.10
C ILE A 20 -15.18 6.03 14.94
N PRO A 21 -15.79 5.72 13.75
CA PRO A 21 -17.22 5.90 13.59
C PRO A 21 -18.03 4.81 14.29
N ASP A 22 -18.87 5.19 15.22
CA ASP A 22 -19.71 4.29 16.03
C ASP A 22 -20.97 3.77 15.29
N HIS A 23 -21.36 4.42 14.20
CA HIS A 23 -22.53 4.07 13.39
C HIS A 23 -22.27 2.97 12.34
N ILE A 24 -21.02 2.57 12.13
CA ILE A 24 -20.64 1.54 11.16
C ILE A 24 -20.89 0.16 11.76
N THR A 25 -21.80 -0.59 11.17
CA THR A 25 -22.21 -1.92 11.63
C THR A 25 -22.00 -3.03 10.61
N THR A 26 -21.74 -2.68 9.34
CA THR A 26 -21.50 -3.66 8.27
C THR A 26 -20.17 -3.45 7.55
N ARG A 27 -19.69 -4.50 6.90
CA ARG A 27 -18.45 -4.46 6.12
C ARG A 27 -18.55 -3.51 4.92
N GLU A 28 -19.71 -3.45 4.30
CA GLU A 28 -19.98 -2.55 3.18
C GLU A 28 -19.85 -1.09 3.63
N GLN A 29 -20.49 -0.73 4.75
CA GLN A 29 -20.39 0.63 5.32
C GLN A 29 -18.93 0.99 5.63
N LEU A 30 -18.18 0.05 6.23
CA LEU A 30 -16.76 0.27 6.51
C LEU A 30 -15.95 0.50 5.24
N ASN A 31 -16.17 -0.32 4.21
CA ASN A 31 -15.46 -0.19 2.94
C ASN A 31 -15.77 1.14 2.24
N GLU A 32 -17.02 1.59 2.27
CA GLU A 32 -17.44 2.90 1.72
C GLU A 32 -16.80 4.06 2.50
N TRP A 33 -16.78 3.96 3.81
CA TRP A 33 -16.17 4.97 4.67
C TRP A 33 -14.65 5.05 4.46
N GLU A 34 -13.96 3.92 4.44
CA GLU A 34 -12.54 3.86 4.11
C GLU A 34 -12.25 4.40 2.69
N ALA A 35 -13.08 4.07 1.70
CA ALA A 35 -12.93 4.58 0.34
C ALA A 35 -13.05 6.11 0.29
N SER A 36 -14.01 6.68 1.02
CA SER A 36 -14.17 8.13 1.14
C SER A 36 -12.94 8.79 1.77
N ASN A 37 -12.42 8.19 2.85
CA ASN A 37 -11.22 8.69 3.53
C ASN A 37 -9.98 8.58 2.61
N ILE A 38 -9.80 7.47 1.88
CA ILE A 38 -8.71 7.30 0.92
C ILE A 38 -8.79 8.34 -0.21
N LEU A 39 -9.99 8.67 -0.68
CA LEU A 39 -10.18 9.68 -1.72
C LEU A 39 -9.63 11.06 -1.31
N GLN A 40 -9.64 11.40 -0.02
CA GLN A 40 -9.01 12.63 0.48
C GLN A 40 -7.49 12.60 0.29
N ALA A 41 -6.85 11.45 0.56
CA ALA A 41 -5.42 11.28 0.31
C ALA A 41 -5.10 11.38 -1.19
N VAL A 42 -5.91 10.73 -2.05
CA VAL A 42 -5.78 10.83 -3.51
C VAL A 42 -5.87 12.28 -3.96
N LYS A 43 -6.89 13.03 -3.53
CA LYS A 43 -7.04 14.46 -3.86
C LYS A 43 -5.85 15.30 -3.37
N LYS A 44 -5.34 15.03 -2.16
CA LYS A 44 -4.20 15.76 -1.61
C LYS A 44 -2.93 15.56 -2.43
N TYR A 45 -2.64 14.32 -2.84
CA TYR A 45 -1.36 13.97 -3.43
C TYR A 45 -1.35 13.91 -4.95
N LEU A 46 -2.47 13.59 -5.61
CA LEU A 46 -2.53 13.40 -7.06
C LEU A 46 -3.27 14.53 -7.81
N ASN A 47 -3.79 15.54 -7.11
CA ASN A 47 -4.44 16.69 -7.76
C ASN A 47 -3.46 17.64 -8.45
N ARG A 48 -2.30 17.87 -7.83
CA ARG A 48 -1.26 18.75 -8.34
C ARG A 48 0.12 18.13 -8.14
N ARG A 49 0.90 18.05 -9.22
CA ARG A 49 2.29 17.59 -9.15
C ARG A 49 3.12 18.46 -8.23
N ARG A 50 3.87 17.80 -7.36
CA ARG A 50 4.81 18.40 -6.42
C ARG A 50 6.01 17.49 -6.32
N GLU A 51 7.15 18.04 -6.06
CA GLU A 51 8.29 17.26 -5.59
C GLU A 51 7.94 16.63 -4.24
N VAL A 52 8.25 15.35 -4.10
CA VAL A 52 7.94 14.57 -2.90
C VAL A 52 9.23 13.96 -2.38
N GLU A 53 9.63 14.37 -1.19
CA GLU A 53 10.68 13.70 -0.43
C GLU A 53 10.07 12.51 0.33
N ILE A 54 10.34 11.30 -0.15
CA ILE A 54 9.89 10.07 0.52
C ILE A 54 10.83 9.75 1.68
N ASN A 55 10.33 9.98 2.89
CA ASN A 55 11.00 9.64 4.15
C ASN A 55 10.00 8.95 5.10
N LEU A 56 10.47 8.44 6.23
CA LEU A 56 9.63 7.71 7.19
C LEU A 56 8.42 8.50 7.68
N ARG A 57 8.60 9.80 7.93
CA ARG A 57 7.53 10.68 8.39
C ARG A 57 6.45 10.82 7.32
N TRP A 58 6.87 11.03 6.08
CA TRP A 58 5.96 11.15 4.96
C TRP A 58 5.20 9.85 4.70
N LEU A 59 5.87 8.70 4.73
CA LEU A 59 5.25 7.39 4.55
C LEU A 59 4.16 7.11 5.61
N LYS A 60 4.42 7.45 6.88
CA LYS A 60 3.41 7.36 7.95
C LYS A 60 2.26 8.34 7.73
N GLU A 61 2.56 9.55 7.28
CA GLU A 61 1.56 10.58 7.02
C GLU A 61 0.61 10.21 5.87
N VAL A 62 1.11 9.60 4.79
CA VAL A 62 0.24 9.11 3.71
C VAL A 62 -0.77 8.11 4.26
N HIS A 63 -0.33 7.10 5.02
CA HIS A 63 -1.24 6.13 5.63
C HIS A 63 -2.20 6.80 6.63
N ARG A 64 -1.72 7.76 7.41
CA ARG A 64 -2.57 8.51 8.33
C ARG A 64 -3.72 9.19 7.59
N ILE A 65 -3.44 9.91 6.52
CA ILE A 65 -4.48 10.63 5.75
C ILE A 65 -5.45 9.67 5.08
N MET A 66 -4.99 8.48 4.67
CA MET A 66 -5.87 7.48 4.08
C MET A 66 -6.91 6.91 5.06
N PHE A 67 -6.64 6.97 6.37
CA PHE A 67 -7.42 6.19 7.33
C PHE A 67 -7.76 6.92 8.64
N ASN A 68 -7.35 8.18 8.83
CA ASN A 68 -7.49 8.89 10.10
C ASN A 68 -8.93 9.26 10.51
N GLU A 69 -9.88 9.22 9.60
CA GLU A 69 -11.30 9.39 9.91
C GLU A 69 -11.98 8.04 10.21
N THR A 70 -11.27 6.94 9.98
CA THR A 70 -11.77 5.58 10.17
C THR A 70 -11.12 4.91 11.39
N TRP A 71 -9.79 5.10 11.59
CA TRP A 71 -9.01 4.31 12.52
C TRP A 71 -8.06 5.13 13.39
N GLU A 72 -8.08 4.95 14.70
CA GLU A 72 -7.18 5.59 15.66
C GLU A 72 -5.70 5.21 15.45
N TRP A 73 -5.43 4.03 14.91
CA TRP A 73 -4.07 3.56 14.61
C TRP A 73 -3.54 4.04 13.25
N ALA A 74 -4.30 4.83 12.49
CA ALA A 74 -3.86 5.36 11.20
C ALA A 74 -2.50 6.06 11.30
N GLY A 75 -1.56 5.67 10.44
CA GLY A 75 -0.19 6.19 10.44
C GLY A 75 0.74 5.66 11.53
N LYS A 76 0.26 4.75 12.39
CA LYS A 76 1.07 4.10 13.43
C LYS A 76 1.49 2.71 12.98
N PHE A 77 2.77 2.38 13.07
CA PHE A 77 3.24 1.02 12.78
C PHE A 77 2.62 0.03 13.76
N ARG A 78 2.26 -1.16 13.27
CA ARG A 78 1.74 -2.24 14.10
C ARG A 78 2.77 -2.69 15.14
N GLN A 79 2.30 -3.14 16.27
CA GLN A 79 3.11 -3.59 17.41
C GLN A 79 2.87 -5.07 17.75
N LYS A 80 2.37 -5.83 16.78
CA LYS A 80 2.21 -7.29 16.87
C LYS A 80 2.34 -7.93 15.49
N ASN A 81 2.62 -9.23 15.49
CA ASN A 81 2.71 -10.00 14.25
C ASN A 81 1.31 -10.40 13.77
N TYR A 82 1.15 -10.38 12.45
CA TYR A 82 0.00 -10.91 11.74
C TYR A 82 0.46 -12.03 10.81
N ASN A 83 -0.46 -12.60 10.05
CA ASN A 83 -0.18 -13.63 9.06
C ASN A 83 0.66 -13.15 7.86
N LEU A 84 0.83 -11.84 7.71
CA LEU A 84 1.59 -11.19 6.62
C LEU A 84 2.59 -10.17 7.18
N GLY A 85 3.65 -9.96 6.42
CA GLY A 85 4.65 -8.95 6.73
C GLY A 85 5.86 -9.51 7.50
N VAL A 86 6.80 -8.62 7.77
CA VAL A 86 7.99 -8.93 8.59
C VAL A 86 7.63 -8.96 10.07
N ASP A 87 8.54 -9.46 10.92
CA ASP A 87 8.36 -9.33 12.38
C ASP A 87 8.21 -7.83 12.75
N TRP A 88 7.27 -7.53 13.65
CA TRP A 88 6.93 -6.15 13.97
C TRP A 88 8.11 -5.34 14.53
N HIS A 89 9.05 -5.98 15.21
CA HIS A 89 10.27 -5.34 15.72
C HIS A 89 11.19 -4.88 14.57
N GLN A 90 11.11 -5.53 13.40
CA GLN A 90 11.93 -5.21 12.23
C GLN A 90 11.34 -4.12 11.35
N ILE A 91 10.06 -3.72 11.56
CA ILE A 91 9.37 -2.77 10.69
C ILE A 91 10.15 -1.47 10.55
N LEU A 92 10.56 -0.87 11.67
CA LEU A 92 11.25 0.43 11.65
C LEU A 92 12.55 0.36 10.85
N GLU A 93 13.34 -0.69 11.06
CA GLU A 93 14.60 -0.91 10.35
C GLU A 93 14.35 -1.14 8.85
N GLN A 94 13.45 -2.04 8.51
CA GLN A 94 13.10 -2.35 7.11
C GLN A 94 12.55 -1.13 6.36
N MET A 95 11.79 -0.27 7.03
CA MET A 95 11.29 0.96 6.44
C MET A 95 12.40 2.01 6.25
N LYS A 96 13.42 2.07 7.13
CA LYS A 96 14.62 2.91 6.93
C LYS A 96 15.41 2.41 5.72
N VAL A 97 15.70 1.12 5.68
CA VAL A 97 16.41 0.51 4.54
C VAL A 97 15.67 0.77 3.22
N LEU A 98 14.34 0.70 3.21
CA LEU A 98 13.56 1.02 2.01
C LEU A 98 13.76 2.48 1.56
N VAL A 99 13.79 3.42 2.50
CA VAL A 99 14.02 4.84 2.18
C VAL A 99 15.43 5.03 1.62
N ASP A 100 16.44 4.42 2.24
CA ASP A 100 17.83 4.49 1.80
C ASP A 100 18.01 3.84 0.41
N ASP A 101 17.40 2.67 0.18
CA ASP A 101 17.39 2.01 -1.12
C ASP A 101 16.77 2.90 -2.20
N LEU A 102 15.64 3.56 -1.90
CA LEU A 102 14.97 4.43 -2.86
C LEU A 102 15.84 5.64 -3.23
N GLN A 103 16.50 6.27 -2.24
CA GLN A 103 17.44 7.37 -2.48
C GLN A 103 18.62 6.90 -3.35
N HIS A 104 19.14 5.71 -3.07
CA HIS A 104 20.22 5.11 -3.86
C HIS A 104 19.77 4.87 -5.32
N TRP A 105 18.60 4.26 -5.55
CA TRP A 105 18.09 4.04 -6.91
C TRP A 105 17.88 5.34 -7.69
N GLN A 106 17.43 6.40 -7.01
CA GLN A 106 17.27 7.72 -7.63
C GLN A 106 18.62 8.37 -8.01
N ALA A 107 19.63 8.20 -7.17
CA ALA A 107 20.97 8.75 -7.41
C ALA A 107 21.72 7.99 -8.50
N ASP A 108 21.71 6.66 -8.44
CA ASP A 108 22.42 5.77 -9.38
C ASP A 108 21.79 5.76 -10.78
N ARG A 109 20.49 6.00 -10.89
CA ARG A 109 19.71 5.97 -12.15
C ARG A 109 19.81 4.66 -12.94
N SER A 110 20.22 3.58 -12.30
CA SER A 110 20.31 2.24 -12.90
C SER A 110 18.93 1.62 -13.19
N LEU A 111 17.91 2.09 -12.46
CA LEU A 111 16.53 1.66 -12.60
C LEU A 111 15.67 2.79 -13.19
N SER A 112 14.77 2.45 -14.12
CA SER A 112 13.74 3.39 -14.56
C SER A 112 12.84 3.81 -13.38
N ILE A 113 12.23 4.99 -13.46
CA ILE A 113 11.27 5.46 -12.44
C ILE A 113 10.14 4.44 -12.25
N PHE A 114 9.68 3.81 -13.32
CA PHE A 114 8.68 2.75 -13.26
C PHE A 114 9.19 1.54 -12.45
N SER A 115 10.39 1.04 -12.73
CA SER A 115 10.99 -0.08 -11.98
C SER A 115 11.22 0.28 -10.51
N GLN A 116 11.61 1.53 -10.20
CA GLN A 116 11.71 2.02 -8.82
C GLN A 116 10.35 2.00 -8.13
N SER A 117 9.27 2.45 -8.81
CA SER A 117 7.92 2.45 -8.24
C SER A 117 7.41 1.03 -7.95
N VAL A 118 7.69 0.07 -8.82
CA VAL A 118 7.35 -1.34 -8.63
C VAL A 118 8.09 -1.93 -7.44
N ARG A 119 9.37 -1.62 -7.27
CA ARG A 119 10.16 -2.05 -6.10
C ARG A 119 9.67 -1.41 -4.81
N LEU A 120 9.37 -0.12 -4.82
CA LEU A 120 8.77 0.60 -3.69
C LEU A 120 7.45 -0.05 -3.28
N HIS A 121 6.57 -0.30 -4.23
CA HIS A 121 5.31 -1.01 -4.02
C HIS A 121 5.53 -2.38 -3.37
N HIS A 122 6.37 -3.22 -3.97
CA HIS A 122 6.66 -4.56 -3.46
C HIS A 122 7.22 -4.52 -2.03
N ARG A 123 8.20 -3.66 -1.75
CA ARG A 123 8.82 -3.56 -0.43
C ARG A 123 7.80 -3.13 0.64
N LEU A 124 6.91 -2.19 0.34
CA LEU A 124 5.84 -1.78 1.26
C LEU A 124 4.84 -2.92 1.52
N VAL A 125 4.48 -3.69 0.49
CA VAL A 125 3.62 -4.88 0.65
C VAL A 125 4.33 -5.93 1.51
N LYS A 126 5.61 -6.21 1.27
CA LYS A 126 6.41 -7.19 2.00
C LYS A 126 6.60 -6.83 3.47
N ILE A 127 6.94 -5.58 3.76
CA ILE A 127 7.12 -5.10 5.14
C ILE A 127 5.80 -5.14 5.90
N HIS A 128 4.69 -4.76 5.24
CA HIS A 128 3.36 -4.75 5.84
C HIS A 128 3.29 -3.95 7.14
N PRO A 129 3.64 -2.65 7.12
CA PRO A 129 4.00 -1.92 8.34
C PRO A 129 2.81 -1.56 9.24
N PHE A 130 1.57 -1.57 8.73
CA PHE A 130 0.39 -1.11 9.45
C PHE A 130 -0.56 -2.26 9.84
N VAL A 131 -1.51 -1.98 10.71
CA VAL A 131 -2.51 -2.95 11.16
C VAL A 131 -3.37 -3.44 9.99
N ASN A 132 -3.79 -2.53 9.10
CA ASN A 132 -4.58 -2.84 7.91
C ASN A 132 -4.28 -1.83 6.79
N GLY A 133 -4.88 -2.02 5.61
CA GLY A 133 -4.80 -1.09 4.48
C GLY A 133 -3.48 -1.14 3.70
N ASN A 134 -2.54 -2.01 4.03
CA ASN A 134 -1.18 -2.01 3.46
C ASN A 134 -1.17 -2.16 1.93
N GLY A 135 -2.04 -2.96 1.34
CA GLY A 135 -2.12 -3.12 -0.11
C GLY A 135 -2.57 -1.83 -0.82
N ARG A 136 -3.63 -1.18 -0.32
CA ARG A 136 -4.12 0.10 -0.85
C ARG A 136 -3.08 1.21 -0.65
N TYR A 137 -2.46 1.23 0.51
CA TYR A 137 -1.39 2.15 0.85
C TYR A 137 -0.19 2.01 -0.08
N SER A 138 0.32 0.81 -0.31
CA SER A 138 1.48 0.58 -1.17
C SER A 138 1.21 0.99 -2.62
N ARG A 139 -0.01 0.75 -3.13
CA ARG A 139 -0.44 1.23 -4.44
C ARG A 139 -0.46 2.75 -4.52
N LEU A 140 -1.10 3.43 -3.56
CA LEU A 140 -1.15 4.89 -3.56
C LEU A 140 0.23 5.53 -3.44
N VAL A 141 1.13 5.01 -2.58
CA VAL A 141 2.50 5.52 -2.47
C VAL A 141 3.26 5.37 -3.79
N SER A 142 3.10 4.23 -4.48
CA SER A 142 3.68 3.99 -5.80
C SER A 142 3.15 4.98 -6.84
N ASP A 143 1.84 5.23 -6.85
CA ASP A 143 1.20 6.20 -7.75
C ASP A 143 1.67 7.63 -7.48
N ILE A 144 1.80 8.02 -6.21
CA ILE A 144 2.33 9.34 -5.85
C ILE A 144 3.78 9.49 -6.33
N PHE A 145 4.60 8.45 -6.19
CA PHE A 145 5.97 8.46 -6.67
C PHE A 145 6.03 8.60 -8.21
N LEU A 146 5.22 7.85 -8.95
CA LEU A 146 5.11 7.99 -10.41
C LEU A 146 4.66 9.41 -10.80
N PHE A 147 3.61 9.92 -10.16
CA PHE A 147 3.05 11.23 -10.43
C PHE A 147 4.06 12.35 -10.20
N ALA A 148 4.79 12.31 -9.09
CA ALA A 148 5.84 13.28 -8.77
C ALA A 148 6.98 13.29 -9.80
N ASN A 149 7.26 12.13 -10.42
CA ASN A 149 8.30 11.96 -11.43
C ASN A 149 7.79 12.05 -12.88
N ASN A 150 6.63 12.68 -13.12
CA ASN A 150 6.05 12.86 -14.45
C ASN A 150 5.79 11.56 -15.23
N GLN A 151 5.53 10.45 -14.52
CA GLN A 151 5.17 9.18 -15.14
C GLN A 151 3.64 9.03 -15.20
N PRO A 152 3.13 8.21 -16.14
CA PRO A 152 1.72 7.82 -16.15
C PRO A 152 1.30 7.16 -14.85
N LEU A 153 0.04 7.39 -14.44
CA LEU A 153 -0.55 6.72 -13.29
C LEU A 153 -1.07 5.32 -13.67
N LEU A 154 -1.18 4.49 -12.66
CA LEU A 154 -1.74 3.16 -12.81
C LEU A 154 -3.24 3.18 -12.49
N VAL A 155 -4.01 2.40 -13.24
CA VAL A 155 -5.42 2.13 -12.94
C VAL A 155 -5.52 0.74 -12.35
N TRP A 156 -5.26 0.66 -11.06
CA TRP A 156 -5.30 -0.61 -10.35
C TRP A 156 -6.67 -1.27 -10.43
N PRO A 157 -6.73 -2.59 -10.66
CA PRO A 157 -7.98 -3.34 -10.68
C PRO A 157 -8.43 -3.64 -9.24
N ASP A 158 -8.71 -2.58 -8.47
CA ASP A 158 -8.92 -2.67 -7.01
C ASP A 158 -10.01 -3.68 -6.65
N LYS A 159 -11.12 -3.71 -7.37
CA LYS A 159 -12.21 -4.66 -7.13
C LYS A 159 -11.72 -6.11 -7.25
N ASP A 160 -10.97 -6.41 -8.32
CA ASP A 160 -10.48 -7.76 -8.61
C ASP A 160 -9.34 -8.18 -7.67
N LEU A 161 -8.62 -7.21 -7.09
CA LEU A 161 -7.59 -7.47 -6.09
C LEU A 161 -8.16 -7.81 -4.69
N PHE A 162 -9.44 -7.50 -4.44
CA PHE A 162 -10.11 -7.85 -3.19
C PHE A 162 -10.85 -9.19 -3.25
N VAL A 163 -11.19 -9.65 -4.43
CA VAL A 163 -11.97 -10.90 -4.62
C VAL A 163 -11.01 -12.02 -4.98
N ALA A 164 -11.28 -13.23 -4.50
CA ALA A 164 -10.56 -14.42 -4.96
C ALA A 164 -10.80 -14.61 -6.47
N GLY A 165 -9.72 -14.78 -7.25
CA GLY A 165 -9.81 -14.93 -8.69
C GLY A 165 -8.50 -14.66 -9.42
N GLY A 166 -8.50 -14.86 -10.74
CA GLY A 166 -7.30 -14.91 -11.55
C GLY A 166 -6.40 -13.69 -11.52
N ILE A 167 -6.95 -12.46 -11.42
CA ILE A 167 -6.14 -11.22 -11.33
C ILE A 167 -5.41 -11.16 -9.99
N ARG A 168 -6.11 -11.49 -8.89
CA ARG A 168 -5.51 -11.53 -7.55
C ARG A 168 -4.43 -12.60 -7.45
N GLU A 169 -4.68 -13.78 -8.00
CA GLU A 169 -3.70 -14.89 -8.02
C GLU A 169 -2.45 -14.51 -8.79
N GLN A 170 -2.60 -13.90 -9.98
CA GLN A 170 -1.48 -13.37 -10.76
C GLN A 170 -0.67 -12.32 -9.99
N TYR A 171 -1.36 -11.40 -9.31
CA TYR A 171 -0.71 -10.39 -8.49
C TYR A 171 0.09 -11.01 -7.33
N ILE A 172 -0.49 -11.98 -6.61
CA ILE A 172 0.20 -12.67 -5.50
C ILE A 172 1.41 -13.45 -6.05
N ALA A 173 1.26 -14.17 -7.16
CA ALA A 173 2.38 -14.89 -7.79
C ALA A 173 3.51 -13.93 -8.23
N ALA A 174 3.16 -12.75 -8.73
CA ALA A 174 4.11 -11.73 -9.12
C ALA A 174 4.87 -11.16 -7.90
N LEU A 175 4.18 -10.92 -6.78
CA LEU A 175 4.80 -10.51 -5.51
C LEU A 175 5.75 -11.60 -4.97
N GLN A 176 5.33 -12.87 -4.99
CA GLN A 176 6.17 -13.99 -4.56
C GLN A 176 7.41 -14.18 -5.44
N SER A 177 7.31 -13.90 -6.74
CA SER A 177 8.46 -13.88 -7.64
C SER A 177 9.44 -12.75 -7.27
N ALA A 178 8.92 -11.57 -6.97
CA ALA A 178 9.71 -10.43 -6.52
C ALA A 178 10.37 -10.68 -5.16
N ASP A 179 9.74 -11.43 -4.26
CA ASP A 179 10.35 -11.88 -2.99
C ASP A 179 11.61 -12.71 -3.20
N LYS A 180 11.68 -13.43 -4.31
CA LYS A 180 12.85 -14.24 -4.74
C LYS A 180 13.86 -13.43 -5.58
N GLY A 181 13.66 -12.10 -5.72
CA GLY A 181 14.53 -11.20 -6.46
C GLY A 181 14.18 -10.99 -7.93
N SER A 182 13.16 -11.67 -8.48
CA SER A 182 12.73 -11.52 -9.87
C SER A 182 11.51 -10.60 -9.97
N PHE A 183 11.74 -9.35 -10.38
CA PHE A 183 10.70 -8.33 -10.53
C PHE A 183 9.95 -8.38 -11.87
N LYS A 184 10.40 -9.19 -12.83
CA LYS A 184 9.84 -9.24 -14.17
C LYS A 184 8.32 -9.44 -14.18
N LEU A 185 7.82 -10.44 -13.46
CA LEU A 185 6.38 -10.72 -13.41
C LEU A 185 5.58 -9.57 -12.79
N LEU A 186 6.13 -8.88 -11.79
CA LEU A 186 5.45 -7.76 -11.15
C LEU A 186 5.44 -6.51 -12.06
N GLU A 187 6.52 -6.26 -12.78
CA GLU A 187 6.58 -5.21 -13.81
C GLU A 187 5.60 -5.49 -14.95
N GLU A 188 5.57 -6.70 -15.47
CA GLU A 188 4.62 -7.13 -16.53
C GLU A 188 3.16 -7.02 -16.04
N PHE A 189 2.88 -7.44 -14.82
CA PHE A 189 1.56 -7.29 -14.23
C PHE A 189 1.16 -5.81 -14.13
N THR A 190 2.03 -4.97 -13.59
CA THR A 190 1.76 -3.56 -13.33
C THR A 190 1.63 -2.75 -14.63
N THR A 191 2.45 -3.07 -15.64
CA THR A 191 2.43 -2.41 -16.95
C THR A 191 1.06 -2.48 -17.64
N ARG A 192 0.28 -3.54 -17.42
CA ARG A 192 -1.07 -3.69 -17.98
C ARG A 192 -2.05 -2.60 -17.55
N PHE A 193 -1.77 -1.90 -16.46
CA PHE A 193 -2.63 -0.90 -15.85
C PHE A 193 -2.13 0.54 -16.05
N ILE A 194 -1.12 0.75 -16.88
CA ILE A 194 -0.67 2.09 -17.26
C ILE A 194 -1.73 2.73 -18.17
N LYS A 195 -2.13 3.96 -17.87
CA LYS A 195 -2.99 4.79 -18.72
C LYS A 195 -2.19 5.73 -19.59
#